data_1bfc2eda4fbcaaa11d225caf780ad81f
#
_entry.id   1bfc2eda4fbcaaa11d225caf780ad81f
#
_cell.length_a   1.000
_cell.length_b   1.000
_cell.length_c   1.000
_cell.angle_alpha   90.00
_cell.angle_beta   90.00
_cell.angle_gamma   90.00
#
_symmetry.space_group_name_H-M   'P 1'
#
loop_
_entity.id
_entity.type
_entity.pdbx_description
1 polymer ?
#
loop_
_entity_poly.entity_id
_entity_poly.type
_entity_poly.pdbx_seq_one_letter_code
_entity_poly.pdbx_strand_id
1 'polypeptide(L)'
;MVHEVLQSHLAAIKNGSAPVNYEINSWQDLEQWFQAHLELQKRYKMTRGCPFGTVGNELTENDGLIRQDLGHLFEVVKHKLAMFFVREKAQGRLVKDANEEHLAAFCIATIQGAMLMGKIERDGQTVEIAFREALMHLKRYAVTPKS
;
A
#
# COMPACT_ATOMS: atom_id res chain seq x y z
N MET A 1 -6.34 -18.84 14.88
CA MET A 1 -7.29 -18.40 13.83
C MET A 1 -6.82 -17.17 13.09
N VAL A 2 -6.52 -16.05 13.77
CA VAL A 2 -6.03 -14.82 13.12
C VAL A 2 -4.68 -15.05 12.43
N HIS A 3 -3.75 -15.75 13.07
CA HIS A 3 -2.46 -16.12 12.48
C HIS A 3 -2.63 -16.85 11.14
N GLU A 4 -3.50 -17.83 11.08
CA GLU A 4 -3.76 -18.62 9.87
C GLU A 4 -4.37 -17.76 8.75
N VAL A 5 -5.27 -16.85 9.09
CA VAL A 5 -5.88 -15.93 8.14
C VAL A 5 -4.82 -15.00 7.56
N LEU A 6 -3.94 -14.46 8.41
CA LEU A 6 -2.85 -13.58 7.98
C LEU A 6 -1.86 -14.32 7.09
N GLN A 7 -1.54 -15.58 7.40
CA GLN A 7 -0.67 -16.42 6.56
C GLN A 7 -1.30 -16.69 5.20
N SER A 8 -2.61 -16.89 5.14
CA SER A 8 -3.35 -17.06 3.89
C SER A 8 -3.28 -15.79 3.02
N HIS A 9 -3.48 -14.62 3.63
CA HIS A 9 -3.35 -13.35 2.91
C HIS A 9 -1.93 -13.12 2.41
N LEU A 10 -0.93 -13.43 3.22
CA LEU A 10 0.47 -13.32 2.82
C LEU A 10 0.77 -14.20 1.62
N ALA A 11 0.31 -15.44 1.64
CA ALA A 11 0.48 -16.38 0.53
C ALA A 11 -0.18 -15.83 -0.75
N ALA A 12 -1.40 -15.26 -0.64
CA ALA A 12 -2.11 -14.66 -1.76
C ALA A 12 -1.35 -13.48 -2.36
N ILE A 13 -0.75 -12.64 -1.52
CA ILE A 13 0.08 -11.52 -1.99
C ILE A 13 1.30 -12.04 -2.74
N LYS A 14 1.98 -13.05 -2.19
CA LYS A 14 3.19 -13.62 -2.80
C LYS A 14 2.91 -14.33 -4.12
N ASN A 15 1.77 -15.02 -4.25
CA ASN A 15 1.46 -15.80 -5.45
C ASN A 15 0.60 -15.05 -6.48
N GLY A 16 0.25 -13.78 -6.22
CA GLY A 16 -0.51 -12.95 -7.15
C GLY A 16 -2.01 -13.18 -7.15
N SER A 17 -2.56 -13.96 -6.20
CA SER A 17 -4.00 -14.24 -6.13
C SER A 17 -4.78 -13.26 -5.24
N ALA A 18 -4.11 -12.27 -4.64
CA ALA A 18 -4.77 -11.24 -3.84
C ALA A 18 -5.70 -10.37 -4.71
N PRO A 19 -6.78 -9.80 -4.13
CA PRO A 19 -7.70 -8.94 -4.90
C PRO A 19 -7.04 -7.68 -5.44
N VAL A 20 -5.96 -7.22 -4.82
CA VAL A 20 -5.17 -6.08 -5.27
C VAL A 20 -3.87 -6.60 -5.88
N ASN A 21 -3.49 -6.06 -7.03
CA ASN A 21 -2.23 -6.44 -7.67
C ASN A 21 -1.04 -5.75 -6.97
N TYR A 22 -0.16 -6.53 -6.38
CA TYR A 22 1.06 -6.05 -5.72
C TYR A 22 2.30 -6.12 -6.61
N GLU A 23 2.16 -6.54 -7.89
CA GLU A 23 3.26 -6.52 -8.86
C GLU A 23 3.30 -5.16 -9.56
N ILE A 24 4.15 -4.27 -9.05
CA ILE A 24 4.25 -2.88 -9.50
C ILE A 24 5.47 -2.76 -10.42
N ASN A 25 5.23 -2.56 -11.72
CA ASN A 25 6.28 -2.49 -12.73
C ASN A 25 6.32 -1.14 -13.47
N SER A 26 5.35 -0.27 -13.21
CA SER A 26 5.25 1.04 -13.86
C SER A 26 4.54 2.02 -12.94
N TRP A 27 4.63 3.31 -13.28
CA TRP A 27 3.85 4.34 -12.58
C TRP A 27 2.34 4.10 -12.73
N GLN A 28 1.92 3.57 -13.88
CA GLN A 28 0.53 3.22 -14.09
C GLN A 28 0.09 2.10 -13.14
N ASP A 29 0.93 1.08 -12.94
CA ASP A 29 0.65 0.02 -11.98
C ASP A 29 0.53 0.57 -10.57
N LEU A 30 1.38 1.51 -10.18
CA LEU A 30 1.32 2.14 -8.87
C LEU A 30 0.02 2.92 -8.69
N GLU A 31 -0.38 3.69 -9.70
CA GLU A 31 -1.65 4.41 -9.69
C GLU A 31 -2.83 3.44 -9.57
N GLN A 32 -2.82 2.34 -10.32
CA GLN A 32 -3.84 1.30 -10.25
C GLN A 32 -3.86 0.61 -8.88
N TRP A 33 -2.69 0.45 -8.25
CA TRP A 33 -2.59 -0.12 -6.92
C TRP A 33 -3.33 0.75 -5.89
N PHE A 34 -3.13 2.06 -5.93
CA PHE A 34 -3.90 2.98 -5.09
C PHE A 34 -5.39 2.91 -5.41
N GLN A 35 -5.74 2.98 -6.69
CA GLN A 35 -7.13 2.99 -7.14
C GLN A 35 -7.85 1.69 -6.79
N ALA A 36 -7.18 0.55 -6.86
CA ALA A 36 -7.75 -0.74 -6.52
C ALA A 36 -8.19 -0.81 -5.05
N HIS A 37 -7.44 -0.18 -4.15
CA HIS A 37 -7.83 -0.11 -2.75
C HIS A 37 -9.14 0.67 -2.57
N LEU A 38 -9.27 1.81 -3.26
CA LEU A 38 -10.50 2.61 -3.22
C LEU A 38 -11.68 1.84 -3.79
N GLU A 39 -11.49 1.20 -4.96
CA GLU A 39 -12.56 0.43 -5.61
C GLU A 39 -13.02 -0.73 -4.74
N LEU A 40 -12.10 -1.41 -4.07
CA LEU A 40 -12.45 -2.49 -3.15
C LEU A 40 -13.29 -1.97 -1.99
N GLN A 41 -12.93 -0.80 -1.43
CA GLN A 41 -13.73 -0.20 -0.35
C GLN A 41 -15.10 0.25 -0.82
N LYS A 42 -15.22 0.77 -2.03
CA LYS A 42 -16.52 1.15 -2.62
C LYS A 42 -17.47 -0.05 -2.74
N ARG A 43 -16.94 -1.23 -3.08
CA ARG A 43 -17.73 -2.46 -3.14
C ARG A 43 -18.38 -2.79 -1.81
N TYR A 44 -17.75 -2.43 -0.70
CA TYR A 44 -18.26 -2.63 0.65
C TYR A 44 -18.88 -1.37 1.24
N LYS A 45 -19.20 -0.39 0.40
CA LYS A 45 -19.87 0.88 0.78
C LYS A 45 -19.06 1.65 1.85
N MET A 46 -17.74 1.58 1.78
CA MET A 46 -16.81 2.24 2.69
C MET A 46 -17.01 1.83 4.16
N THR A 47 -17.42 0.58 4.40
CA THR A 47 -17.74 0.12 5.76
C THR A 47 -16.61 -0.67 6.43
N ARG A 48 -15.65 -1.19 5.66
CA ARG A 48 -14.70 -2.19 6.18
C ARG A 48 -13.31 -1.64 6.49
N GLY A 49 -12.79 -0.71 5.69
CA GLY A 49 -11.40 -0.29 5.78
C GLY A 49 -10.44 -1.41 5.41
N CYS A 50 -9.17 -1.26 5.76
CA CYS A 50 -8.17 -2.29 5.54
C CYS A 50 -8.29 -3.37 6.61
N PRO A 51 -8.49 -4.65 6.25
CA PRO A 51 -8.58 -5.71 7.26
C PRO A 51 -7.31 -5.83 8.12
N PHE A 52 -6.13 -5.59 7.53
CA PHE A 52 -4.87 -5.66 8.27
C PHE A 52 -4.74 -4.48 9.24
N GLY A 53 -5.12 -3.29 8.80
CA GLY A 53 -5.14 -2.11 9.68
C GLY A 53 -6.11 -2.25 10.83
N THR A 54 -7.27 -2.86 10.59
CA THR A 54 -8.25 -3.14 11.64
C THR A 54 -7.67 -4.07 12.71
N VAL A 55 -7.02 -5.16 12.29
CA VAL A 55 -6.37 -6.07 13.23
C VAL A 55 -5.26 -5.33 13.98
N GLY A 56 -4.46 -4.52 13.28
CA GLY A 56 -3.38 -3.75 13.88
C GLY A 56 -3.86 -2.78 14.96
N ASN A 57 -4.99 -2.13 14.74
CA ASN A 57 -5.56 -1.19 15.70
C ASN A 57 -6.08 -1.87 16.97
N GLU A 58 -6.34 -3.16 16.91
CA GLU A 58 -6.85 -3.93 18.06
C GLU A 58 -5.74 -4.68 18.79
N LEU A 59 -4.47 -4.52 18.41
CA LEU A 59 -3.36 -5.20 19.04
C LEU A 59 -3.18 -4.74 20.51
N THR A 60 -2.91 -5.72 21.37
CA THR A 60 -2.55 -5.48 22.78
C THR A 60 -1.11 -5.96 23.00
N GLU A 61 -0.58 -5.74 24.19
CA GLU A 61 0.77 -6.20 24.57
C GLU A 61 0.92 -7.73 24.49
N ASN A 62 -0.19 -8.46 24.55
CA ASN A 62 -0.19 -9.93 24.56
C ASN A 62 -0.31 -10.54 23.15
N ASP A 63 -0.40 -9.73 22.11
CA ASP A 63 -0.63 -10.18 20.74
C ASP A 63 0.68 -10.22 19.92
N GLY A 64 1.76 -10.73 20.51
CA GLY A 64 3.09 -10.73 19.89
C GLY A 64 3.14 -11.47 18.57
N LEU A 65 2.49 -12.65 18.47
CA LEU A 65 2.47 -13.42 17.22
C LEU A 65 1.73 -12.67 16.11
N ILE A 66 0.58 -12.11 16.43
CA ILE A 66 -0.23 -11.36 15.43
C ILE A 66 0.52 -10.12 14.96
N ARG A 67 1.19 -9.41 15.86
CA ARG A 67 2.02 -8.26 15.50
C ARG A 67 3.16 -8.66 14.57
N GLN A 68 3.83 -9.79 14.84
CA GLN A 68 4.88 -10.31 13.96
C GLN A 68 4.35 -10.67 12.59
N ASP A 69 3.18 -11.31 12.52
CA ASP A 69 2.52 -11.67 11.26
C ASP A 69 2.18 -10.43 10.43
N LEU A 70 1.60 -9.41 11.07
CA LEU A 70 1.28 -8.15 10.40
C LEU A 70 2.54 -7.44 9.93
N GLY A 71 3.56 -7.38 10.79
CA GLY A 71 4.85 -6.78 10.44
C GLY A 71 5.46 -7.45 9.23
N HIS A 72 5.44 -8.78 9.17
CA HIS A 72 5.96 -9.53 8.04
C HIS A 72 5.16 -9.26 6.77
N LEU A 73 3.83 -9.24 6.87
CA LEU A 73 2.95 -8.95 5.73
C LEU A 73 3.25 -7.56 5.15
N PHE A 74 3.32 -6.55 6.00
CA PHE A 74 3.62 -5.18 5.56
C PHE A 74 5.04 -5.06 5.02
N GLU A 75 6.01 -5.80 5.57
CA GLU A 75 7.37 -5.83 5.01
C GLU A 75 7.39 -6.39 3.59
N VAL A 76 6.61 -7.43 3.32
CA VAL A 76 6.51 -8.01 1.97
C VAL A 76 5.92 -6.98 1.00
N VAL A 77 4.85 -6.30 1.38
CA VAL A 77 4.21 -5.26 0.56
C VAL A 77 5.18 -4.09 0.34
N LYS A 78 5.82 -3.63 1.41
CA LYS A 78 6.81 -2.55 1.34
C LYS A 78 7.97 -2.91 0.41
N HIS A 79 8.46 -4.15 0.49
CA HIS A 79 9.54 -4.61 -0.37
C HIS A 79 9.14 -4.55 -1.85
N LYS A 80 7.94 -5.01 -2.18
CA LYS A 80 7.45 -4.96 -3.57
C LYS A 80 7.37 -3.54 -4.10
N LEU A 81 6.89 -2.60 -3.29
CA LEU A 81 6.86 -1.19 -3.63
C LEU A 81 8.27 -0.60 -3.77
N ALA A 82 9.14 -0.90 -2.82
CA ALA A 82 10.53 -0.42 -2.83
C ALA A 82 11.26 -0.91 -4.07
N MET A 83 11.06 -2.15 -4.49
CA MET A 83 11.70 -2.71 -5.68
C MET A 83 11.27 -2.00 -6.97
N PHE A 84 10.04 -1.52 -7.05
CA PHE A 84 9.63 -0.66 -8.15
C PHE A 84 10.51 0.60 -8.21
N PHE A 85 10.68 1.27 -7.08
CA PHE A 85 11.50 2.48 -7.02
C PHE A 85 12.98 2.18 -7.29
N VAL A 86 13.48 1.04 -6.82
CA VAL A 86 14.85 0.58 -7.10
C VAL A 86 15.06 0.41 -8.61
N ARG A 87 14.13 -0.26 -9.29
CA ARG A 87 14.23 -0.48 -10.74
C ARG A 87 14.14 0.85 -11.52
N GLU A 88 13.24 1.75 -11.09
CA GLU A 88 13.14 3.07 -11.73
C GLU A 88 14.44 3.87 -11.57
N LYS A 89 15.05 3.83 -10.39
CA LYS A 89 16.33 4.49 -10.16
C LYS A 89 17.45 3.88 -11.01
N ALA A 90 17.50 2.55 -11.08
CA ALA A 90 18.52 1.83 -11.86
C ALA A 90 18.43 2.15 -13.37
N GLN A 91 17.22 2.44 -13.86
CA GLN A 91 16.98 2.82 -15.25
C GLN A 91 17.13 4.33 -15.50
N GLY A 92 17.54 5.09 -14.48
CA GLY A 92 17.70 6.54 -14.61
C GLY A 92 16.40 7.32 -14.64
N ARG A 93 15.27 6.71 -14.29
CA ARG A 93 13.95 7.36 -14.30
C ARG A 93 13.53 7.92 -12.96
N LEU A 94 14.31 7.66 -11.91
CA LEU A 94 14.09 8.23 -10.57
C LEU A 94 15.36 8.97 -10.16
N VAL A 95 15.21 10.11 -9.47
CA VAL A 95 16.36 10.90 -9.02
C VAL A 95 17.23 10.09 -8.04
N LYS A 96 18.55 10.34 -8.05
CA LYS A 96 19.52 9.53 -7.31
C LYS A 96 19.36 9.66 -5.79
N ASP A 97 18.90 10.79 -5.30
CA ASP A 97 18.74 11.03 -3.88
C ASP A 97 17.38 10.56 -3.34
N ALA A 98 16.52 9.98 -4.17
CA ALA A 98 15.29 9.34 -3.71
C ALA A 98 15.62 8.13 -2.83
N ASN A 99 14.93 8.02 -1.69
CA ASN A 99 15.09 6.87 -0.80
C ASN A 99 13.92 5.90 -1.03
N GLU A 100 14.21 4.77 -1.66
CA GLU A 100 13.20 3.80 -2.09
C GLU A 100 12.39 3.24 -0.92
N GLU A 101 13.07 2.99 0.21
CA GLU A 101 12.41 2.46 1.41
C GLU A 101 11.47 3.50 2.03
N HIS A 102 11.87 4.77 2.04
CA HIS A 102 11.01 5.85 2.54
C HIS A 102 9.79 6.05 1.66
N LEU A 103 9.96 5.98 0.34
CA LEU A 103 8.83 6.12 -0.60
C LEU A 103 7.85 4.96 -0.45
N ALA A 104 8.35 3.74 -0.27
CA ALA A 104 7.51 2.57 -0.03
C ALA A 104 6.74 2.69 1.29
N ALA A 105 7.41 3.09 2.36
CA ALA A 105 6.78 3.31 3.66
C ALA A 105 5.68 4.38 3.59
N PHE A 106 5.94 5.46 2.85
CA PHE A 106 4.96 6.51 2.61
C PHE A 106 3.71 5.98 1.92
N CYS A 107 3.87 5.13 0.91
CA CYS A 107 2.72 4.53 0.20
C CYS A 107 1.84 3.74 1.17
N ILE A 108 2.44 2.89 2.00
CA ILE A 108 1.69 2.05 2.94
C ILE A 108 0.97 2.91 3.99
N ALA A 109 1.67 3.88 4.57
CA ALA A 109 1.08 4.77 5.56
C ALA A 109 -0.08 5.57 4.98
N THR A 110 0.04 6.02 3.74
CA THR A 110 -1.02 6.74 3.03
C THR A 110 -2.26 5.87 2.86
N ILE A 111 -2.08 4.63 2.41
CA ILE A 111 -3.19 3.67 2.24
C ILE A 111 -3.90 3.47 3.58
N GLN A 112 -3.16 3.19 4.64
CA GLN A 112 -3.75 2.90 5.95
C GLN A 112 -4.53 4.09 6.50
N GLY A 113 -3.95 5.29 6.44
CA GLY A 113 -4.61 6.50 6.91
C GLY A 113 -5.85 6.85 6.09
N ALA A 114 -5.74 6.78 4.77
CA ALA A 114 -6.85 7.07 3.87
C ALA A 114 -8.02 6.13 4.08
N MET A 115 -7.75 4.82 4.20
CA MET A 115 -8.81 3.83 4.37
C MET A 115 -9.50 3.95 5.73
N LEU A 116 -8.75 4.29 6.78
CA LEU A 116 -9.35 4.58 8.09
C LEU A 116 -10.32 5.76 8.00
N MET A 117 -9.89 6.84 7.35
CA MET A 117 -10.74 8.03 7.19
C MET A 117 -11.97 7.72 6.34
N GLY A 118 -11.81 6.97 5.26
CA GLY A 118 -12.94 6.56 4.42
C GLY A 118 -13.97 5.75 5.18
N LYS A 119 -13.51 4.86 6.05
CA LYS A 119 -14.40 4.05 6.91
C LYS A 119 -15.16 4.93 7.91
N ILE A 120 -14.49 5.89 8.53
CA ILE A 120 -15.10 6.80 9.50
C ILE A 120 -16.14 7.69 8.81
N GLU A 121 -15.78 8.26 7.68
CA GLU A 121 -16.63 9.20 6.94
C GLU A 121 -17.70 8.53 6.09
N ARG A 122 -17.56 7.23 5.84
CA ARG A 122 -18.46 6.45 4.93
C ARG A 122 -18.48 7.05 3.53
N ASP A 123 -17.36 7.58 3.08
CA ASP A 123 -17.21 8.33 1.85
C ASP A 123 -15.80 8.13 1.30
N GLY A 124 -15.67 8.03 -0.01
CA GLY A 124 -14.37 7.85 -0.67
C GLY A 124 -13.64 9.15 -1.02
N GLN A 125 -14.22 10.31 -0.73
CA GLN A 125 -13.64 11.58 -1.16
C GLN A 125 -12.26 11.83 -0.57
N THR A 126 -12.10 11.66 0.75
CA THR A 126 -10.80 11.82 1.41
C THR A 126 -9.78 10.81 0.88
N VAL A 127 -10.23 9.58 0.59
CA VAL A 127 -9.36 8.55 0.02
C VAL A 127 -8.85 8.98 -1.36
N GLU A 128 -9.75 9.48 -2.22
CA GLU A 128 -9.36 9.99 -3.55
C GLU A 128 -8.36 11.14 -3.46
N ILE A 129 -8.60 12.09 -2.55
CA ILE A 129 -7.72 13.22 -2.34
C ILE A 129 -6.34 12.73 -1.89
N ALA A 130 -6.28 11.85 -0.89
CA ALA A 130 -5.03 11.34 -0.36
C ALA A 130 -4.22 10.60 -1.42
N PHE A 131 -4.87 9.78 -2.24
CA PHE A 131 -4.18 9.02 -3.29
C PHE A 131 -3.66 9.93 -4.39
N ARG A 132 -4.44 10.93 -4.80
CA ARG A 132 -4.01 11.90 -5.81
C ARG A 132 -2.81 12.71 -5.32
N GLU A 133 -2.87 13.21 -4.10
CA GLU A 133 -1.77 13.98 -3.51
C GLU A 133 -0.52 13.11 -3.34
N ALA A 134 -0.70 11.85 -2.93
CA ALA A 134 0.42 10.92 -2.79
C ALA A 134 1.11 10.67 -4.14
N LEU A 135 0.34 10.42 -5.20
CA LEU A 135 0.89 10.21 -6.53
C LEU A 135 1.63 11.44 -7.05
N MET A 136 1.06 12.63 -6.83
CA MET A 136 1.73 13.88 -7.21
C MET A 136 3.06 14.03 -6.48
N HIS A 137 3.09 13.74 -5.19
CA HIS A 137 4.31 13.79 -4.39
C HIS A 137 5.37 12.81 -4.91
N LEU A 138 4.97 11.56 -5.13
CA LEU A 138 5.88 10.50 -5.61
C LEU A 138 6.44 10.84 -6.99
N LYS A 139 5.62 11.36 -7.89
CA LYS A 139 6.06 11.70 -9.25
C LYS A 139 7.07 12.85 -9.29
N ARG A 140 7.20 13.63 -8.23
CA ARG A 140 8.26 14.66 -8.13
C ARG A 140 9.65 14.05 -8.13
N TYR A 141 9.78 12.79 -7.73
CA TYR A 141 11.06 12.08 -7.77
C TYR A 141 11.37 11.49 -9.13
N ALA A 142 10.41 11.48 -10.06
CA ALA A 142 10.62 10.98 -11.41
C ALA A 142 11.49 11.97 -12.20
N VAL A 143 12.43 11.43 -12.97
CA VAL A 143 13.23 12.23 -13.89
C VAL A 143 12.35 12.56 -15.09
N THR A 144 12.23 13.86 -15.40
CA THR A 144 11.47 14.30 -16.55
C THR A 144 12.22 13.87 -17.82
N PRO A 145 11.58 13.17 -18.78
CA PRO A 145 12.24 12.86 -20.03
C PRO A 145 12.69 14.14 -20.74
N LYS A 146 13.95 14.17 -21.16
CA LYS A 146 14.43 15.28 -21.98
C LYS A 146 13.77 15.16 -23.35
N SER A 147 12.94 16.13 -23.66
CA SER A 147 12.29 16.25 -24.97
C SER A 147 13.31 16.59 -26.06
#